data_620e510afc7c55bc188711dac1148646
#
_entry.id   620e510afc7c55bc188711dac1148646
#
_cell.length_a   1.000
_cell.length_b   1.000
_cell.length_c   1.000
_cell.angle_alpha   90.00
_cell.angle_beta   90.00
_cell.angle_gamma   90.00
#
_symmetry.space_group_name_H-M   'P 1'
#
loop_
_entity.id
_entity.type
_entity.pdbx_description
1 polymer ?
#
loop_
_entity_poly.entity_id
_entity_poly.type
_entity_poly.pdbx_seq_one_letter_code
_entity_poly.pdbx_strand_id
1 'polypeptide(L)'
;MSKTGRNNPCPCGSGNKYKKCCLSKDLENKAIEEAMAGQQFESLVQQMNEKPREDLGGFSPNQLQGLLYSPLEEQTLIQWQTAISSDVLNQVPIFCVYQNLKNYLQEHKAKATLKGMLPTVLVKFVQREFEAAFGDEALNYRHNKINKEQDFRELHIGRIIFELAGLIRKYKGHFVLTKKALKLTDDETYKLLFTTYVN
;
A
#
# COMPACT_ATOMS: atom_id res chain seq x y z
N MET A 1 -27.06 46.54 1.76
CA MET A 1 -28.49 46.39 1.37
C MET A 1 -29.28 45.96 2.60
N SER A 2 -30.35 46.66 2.97
CA SER A 2 -31.18 46.30 4.14
C SER A 2 -31.96 45.03 3.87
N LYS A 3 -31.88 44.05 4.79
CA LYS A 3 -32.61 42.79 4.64
C LYS A 3 -34.11 43.03 4.77
N THR A 4 -34.88 42.74 3.72
CA THR A 4 -36.34 42.82 3.74
C THR A 4 -36.92 41.82 4.77
N GLY A 5 -37.70 42.30 5.72
CA GLY A 5 -38.30 41.44 6.73
C GLY A 5 -39.39 40.54 6.13
N ARG A 6 -39.52 39.31 6.60
CA ARG A 6 -40.45 38.28 6.08
C ARG A 6 -41.91 38.75 5.96
N ASN A 7 -42.34 39.65 6.84
CA ASN A 7 -43.72 40.16 6.87
C ASN A 7 -43.89 41.53 6.13
N ASN A 8 -42.82 42.14 5.66
CA ASN A 8 -42.86 43.41 4.92
C ASN A 8 -43.45 43.20 3.52
N PRO A 9 -43.96 44.26 2.87
CA PRO A 9 -44.38 44.24 1.48
C PRO A 9 -43.22 43.75 0.59
N CYS A 10 -43.52 42.92 -0.40
CA CYS A 10 -42.49 42.37 -1.29
C CYS A 10 -41.87 43.47 -2.17
N PRO A 11 -40.55 43.56 -2.28
CA PRO A 11 -39.86 44.55 -3.12
C PRO A 11 -40.25 44.50 -4.62
N CYS A 12 -40.78 43.34 -5.09
CA CYS A 12 -41.17 43.14 -6.48
C CYS A 12 -42.44 43.92 -6.87
N GLY A 13 -43.10 44.62 -5.91
CA GLY A 13 -44.30 45.43 -6.18
C GLY A 13 -45.62 44.64 -6.26
N SER A 14 -45.61 43.34 -5.95
CA SER A 14 -46.80 42.49 -6.05
C SER A 14 -47.88 42.76 -5.00
N GLY A 15 -47.61 43.64 -4.01
CA GLY A 15 -48.53 43.90 -2.87
C GLY A 15 -48.59 42.76 -1.83
N ASN A 16 -47.98 41.63 -2.09
CA ASN A 16 -47.94 40.48 -1.17
C ASN A 16 -46.83 40.65 -0.12
N LYS A 17 -46.96 39.97 1.01
CA LYS A 17 -45.89 39.84 1.99
C LYS A 17 -44.68 39.06 1.40
N TYR A 18 -43.45 39.53 1.65
CA TYR A 18 -42.20 38.93 1.12
C TYR A 18 -42.15 37.40 1.28
N LYS A 19 -42.54 36.85 2.44
CA LYS A 19 -42.58 35.41 2.69
C LYS A 19 -43.53 34.62 1.79
N LYS A 20 -44.57 35.28 1.20
CA LYS A 20 -45.54 34.61 0.33
C LYS A 20 -45.27 34.93 -1.17
N CYS A 21 -44.13 35.56 -1.47
CA CYS A 21 -43.82 36.01 -2.82
C CYS A 21 -42.36 35.61 -3.18
N CYS A 22 -41.38 36.49 -3.00
CA CYS A 22 -40.02 36.27 -3.50
C CYS A 22 -39.09 35.53 -2.52
N LEU A 23 -39.46 35.38 -1.25
CA LEU A 23 -38.55 34.80 -0.25
C LEU A 23 -38.01 33.40 -0.63
N SER A 24 -38.83 32.52 -1.20
CA SER A 24 -38.37 31.19 -1.63
C SER A 24 -37.34 31.27 -2.76
N LYS A 25 -37.61 32.12 -3.76
CA LYS A 25 -36.68 32.34 -4.89
C LYS A 25 -35.35 32.95 -4.45
N ASP A 26 -35.42 33.95 -3.53
CA ASP A 26 -34.21 34.58 -3.01
C ASP A 26 -33.35 33.61 -2.16
N LEU A 27 -34.00 32.70 -1.42
CA LEU A 27 -33.31 31.64 -0.70
C LEU A 27 -32.66 30.60 -1.63
N GLU A 28 -33.37 30.21 -2.71
CA GLU A 28 -32.83 29.31 -3.73
C GLU A 28 -31.64 29.94 -4.45
N ASN A 29 -31.75 31.20 -4.88
CA ASN A 29 -30.66 31.91 -5.54
C ASN A 29 -29.44 32.05 -4.63
N LYS A 30 -29.67 32.36 -3.35
CA LYS A 30 -28.58 32.43 -2.37
C LYS A 30 -27.89 31.08 -2.15
N ALA A 31 -28.65 30.00 -2.09
CA ALA A 31 -28.09 28.65 -1.98
C ALA A 31 -27.25 28.26 -3.22
N ILE A 32 -27.71 28.67 -4.41
CA ILE A 32 -26.97 28.46 -5.67
C ILE A 32 -25.65 29.27 -5.67
N GLU A 33 -25.71 30.56 -5.25
CA GLU A 33 -24.51 31.41 -5.15
C GLU A 33 -23.49 30.84 -4.16
N GLU A 34 -23.93 30.36 -2.99
CA GLU A 34 -23.07 29.72 -1.97
C GLU A 34 -22.46 28.43 -2.51
N ALA A 35 -23.25 27.60 -3.21
CA ALA A 35 -22.75 26.36 -3.83
C ALA A 35 -21.73 26.65 -4.95
N MET A 36 -21.98 27.63 -5.80
CA MET A 36 -21.03 28.04 -6.84
C MET A 36 -19.73 28.60 -6.26
N ALA A 37 -19.82 29.42 -5.21
CA ALA A 37 -18.64 29.93 -4.51
C ALA A 37 -17.81 28.77 -3.88
N GLY A 38 -18.47 27.77 -3.32
CA GLY A 38 -17.83 26.55 -2.81
C GLY A 38 -17.10 25.79 -3.91
N GLN A 39 -17.74 25.55 -5.05
CA GLN A 39 -17.13 24.85 -6.19
C GLN A 39 -15.93 25.62 -6.77
N GLN A 40 -16.02 26.94 -6.85
CA GLN A 40 -14.90 27.78 -7.30
C GLN A 40 -13.73 27.72 -6.33
N PHE A 41 -14.00 27.71 -5.02
CA PHE A 41 -12.97 27.57 -4.00
C PHE A 41 -12.28 26.20 -4.07
N GLU A 42 -13.06 25.11 -4.16
CA GLU A 42 -12.52 23.77 -4.31
C GLU A 42 -11.65 23.63 -5.58
N SER A 43 -12.10 24.16 -6.70
CA SER A 43 -11.35 24.18 -7.95
C SER A 43 -10.02 24.94 -7.81
N LEU A 44 -10.03 26.09 -7.12
CA LEU A 44 -8.81 26.85 -6.85
C LEU A 44 -7.83 26.08 -5.96
N VAL A 45 -8.32 25.45 -4.89
CA VAL A 45 -7.52 24.62 -3.99
C VAL A 45 -6.91 23.45 -4.76
N GLN A 46 -7.69 22.77 -5.59
CA GLN A 46 -7.20 21.69 -6.43
C GLN A 46 -6.09 22.16 -7.38
N GLN A 47 -6.28 23.28 -8.07
CA GLN A 47 -5.24 23.87 -8.93
C GLN A 47 -3.97 24.22 -8.16
N MET A 48 -4.09 24.73 -6.94
CA MET A 48 -2.93 25.05 -6.09
C MET A 48 -2.20 23.78 -5.66
N ASN A 49 -2.94 22.71 -5.35
CA ASN A 49 -2.38 21.44 -4.94
C ASN A 49 -1.73 20.64 -6.08
N GLU A 50 -2.04 20.96 -7.33
CA GLU A 50 -1.43 20.36 -8.52
C GLU A 50 -0.13 21.08 -8.97
N LYS A 51 0.10 22.31 -8.50
CA LYS A 51 1.29 23.07 -8.92
C LYS A 51 2.54 22.63 -8.17
N PRO A 52 3.64 22.35 -8.89
CA PRO A 52 4.94 22.13 -8.28
C PRO A 52 5.40 23.34 -7.45
N ARG A 53 6.06 23.10 -6.32
CA ARG A 53 6.55 24.13 -5.40
C ARG A 53 8.02 23.93 -5.07
N GLU A 54 8.81 24.98 -5.08
CA GLU A 54 10.25 24.91 -4.76
C GLU A 54 10.52 24.48 -3.31
N ASP A 55 9.70 24.96 -2.37
CA ASP A 55 9.80 24.58 -0.94
C ASP A 55 9.42 23.12 -0.66
N LEU A 56 8.80 22.44 -1.65
CA LEU A 56 8.52 21.00 -1.64
C LEU A 56 9.47 20.21 -2.55
N GLY A 57 10.65 20.75 -2.85
CA GLY A 57 11.64 20.09 -3.71
C GLY A 57 11.18 19.94 -5.16
N GLY A 58 10.30 20.81 -5.64
CA GLY A 58 9.76 20.75 -7.01
C GLY A 58 8.55 19.83 -7.18
N PHE A 59 8.06 19.22 -6.09
CA PHE A 59 6.82 18.43 -6.13
C PHE A 59 5.59 19.28 -5.85
N SER A 60 4.44 18.85 -6.36
CA SER A 60 3.16 19.39 -5.94
C SER A 60 2.68 18.78 -4.63
N PRO A 61 1.82 19.47 -3.84
CA PRO A 61 1.20 18.87 -2.64
C PRO A 61 0.53 17.54 -2.92
N ASN A 62 -0.21 17.38 -4.03
CA ASN A 62 -0.85 16.13 -4.41
C ASN A 62 0.17 15.01 -4.69
N GLN A 63 1.29 15.33 -5.33
CA GLN A 63 2.35 14.36 -5.58
C GLN A 63 2.99 13.87 -4.28
N LEU A 64 3.26 14.77 -3.32
CA LEU A 64 3.79 14.38 -2.01
C LEU A 64 2.78 13.58 -1.20
N GLN A 65 1.50 13.95 -1.26
CA GLN A 65 0.45 13.17 -0.62
C GLN A 65 0.36 11.75 -1.19
N GLY A 66 0.39 11.60 -2.52
CA GLY A 66 0.45 10.30 -3.17
C GLY A 66 1.67 9.48 -2.73
N LEU A 67 2.85 10.10 -2.69
CA LEU A 67 4.08 9.43 -2.26
C LEU A 67 4.03 8.95 -0.79
N LEU A 68 3.36 9.70 0.09
CA LEU A 68 3.29 9.38 1.52
C LEU A 68 2.20 8.35 1.85
N TYR A 69 1.05 8.42 1.19
CA TYR A 69 -0.13 7.63 1.56
C TYR A 69 -0.50 6.52 0.57
N SER A 70 -0.08 6.65 -0.69
CA SER A 70 -0.39 5.69 -1.76
C SER A 70 0.80 5.52 -2.72
N PRO A 71 2.00 5.17 -2.22
CA PRO A 71 3.24 5.22 -3.00
C PRO A 71 3.25 4.28 -4.21
N LEU A 72 2.36 3.28 -4.24
CA LEU A 72 2.33 2.22 -5.25
C LEU A 72 1.14 2.29 -6.21
N GLU A 73 0.31 3.32 -6.12
CA GLU A 73 -0.78 3.53 -7.07
C GLU A 73 -0.25 4.00 -8.43
N GLU A 74 -0.99 3.72 -9.52
CA GLU A 74 -0.55 3.98 -10.91
C GLU A 74 -0.18 5.44 -11.20
N GLN A 75 -0.71 6.39 -10.44
CA GLN A 75 -0.47 7.83 -10.61
C GLN A 75 0.66 8.39 -9.74
N THR A 76 1.41 7.54 -9.05
CA THR A 76 2.47 7.98 -8.15
C THR A 76 3.79 8.26 -8.88
N LEU A 77 4.70 8.96 -8.17
CA LEU A 77 6.06 9.24 -8.65
C LEU A 77 6.94 8.00 -8.72
N ILE A 78 6.54 6.92 -8.03
CA ILE A 78 7.30 5.66 -8.02
C ILE A 78 6.91 4.84 -9.24
N GLN A 79 7.87 4.60 -10.10
CA GLN A 79 7.71 3.72 -11.26
C GLN A 79 8.48 2.43 -11.05
N TRP A 80 7.81 1.31 -11.31
CA TRP A 80 8.47 0.02 -11.31
C TRP A 80 9.39 -0.11 -12.53
N GLN A 81 10.60 -0.58 -12.31
CA GLN A 81 11.43 -1.03 -13.43
C GLN A 81 10.76 -2.20 -14.14
N THR A 82 10.83 -2.22 -15.45
CA THR A 82 10.23 -3.26 -16.28
C THR A 82 10.94 -4.60 -16.14
N ALA A 83 12.24 -4.58 -15.86
CA ALA A 83 13.04 -5.77 -15.59
C ALA A 83 14.08 -5.46 -14.51
N ILE A 84 14.24 -6.38 -13.56
CA ILE A 84 15.24 -6.32 -12.51
C ILE A 84 16.19 -7.50 -12.72
N SER A 85 17.50 -7.24 -12.80
CA SER A 85 18.46 -8.32 -13.01
C SER A 85 18.49 -9.29 -11.82
N SER A 86 18.74 -10.56 -12.10
CA SER A 86 18.86 -11.59 -11.06
C SER A 86 19.92 -11.26 -10.01
N ASP A 87 21.00 -10.57 -10.43
CA ASP A 87 22.07 -10.15 -9.51
C ASP A 87 21.57 -9.15 -8.46
N VAL A 88 20.70 -8.22 -8.87
CA VAL A 88 20.06 -7.27 -7.93
C VAL A 88 19.06 -8.00 -7.03
N LEU A 89 18.23 -8.88 -7.58
CA LEU A 89 17.26 -9.65 -6.80
C LEU A 89 17.93 -10.54 -5.75
N ASN A 90 19.06 -11.17 -6.10
CA ASN A 90 19.81 -12.02 -5.18
C ASN A 90 20.44 -11.24 -4.00
N GLN A 91 20.60 -9.93 -4.11
CA GLN A 91 21.06 -9.06 -3.03
C GLN A 91 19.94 -8.62 -2.08
N VAL A 92 18.68 -8.98 -2.37
CA VAL A 92 17.53 -8.64 -1.53
C VAL A 92 17.25 -9.77 -0.53
N PRO A 93 17.44 -9.56 0.78
CA PRO A 93 17.33 -10.63 1.78
C PRO A 93 16.01 -11.40 1.76
N ILE A 94 14.88 -10.70 1.66
CA ILE A 94 13.56 -11.34 1.62
C ILE A 94 13.36 -12.18 0.35
N PHE A 95 13.94 -11.76 -0.77
CA PHE A 95 13.85 -12.50 -2.02
C PHE A 95 14.72 -13.76 -1.97
N CYS A 96 15.93 -13.67 -1.42
CA CYS A 96 16.78 -14.83 -1.17
C CYS A 96 16.08 -15.86 -0.28
N VAL A 97 15.47 -15.43 0.83
CA VAL A 97 14.68 -16.31 1.72
C VAL A 97 13.54 -16.97 0.94
N TYR A 98 12.82 -16.22 0.09
CA TYR A 98 11.76 -16.78 -0.74
C TYR A 98 12.26 -17.85 -1.71
N GLN A 99 13.33 -17.56 -2.45
CA GLN A 99 13.90 -18.51 -3.42
C GLN A 99 14.32 -19.80 -2.76
N ASN A 100 15.01 -19.73 -1.62
CA ASN A 100 15.44 -20.91 -0.89
C ASN A 100 14.28 -21.70 -0.30
N LEU A 101 13.24 -21.00 0.19
CA LEU A 101 12.01 -21.65 0.63
C LEU A 101 11.28 -22.34 -0.54
N LYS A 102 11.20 -21.66 -1.70
CA LYS A 102 10.59 -22.19 -2.93
C LYS A 102 11.33 -23.46 -3.38
N ASN A 103 12.65 -23.40 -3.48
CA ASN A 103 13.49 -24.53 -3.89
C ASN A 103 13.28 -25.74 -2.96
N TYR A 104 13.32 -25.52 -1.65
CA TYR A 104 13.06 -26.59 -0.68
C TYR A 104 11.68 -27.21 -0.86
N LEU A 105 10.63 -26.39 -1.00
CA LEU A 105 9.25 -26.88 -1.11
C LEU A 105 8.93 -27.54 -2.46
N GLN A 106 9.74 -27.34 -3.49
CA GLN A 106 9.61 -28.07 -4.76
C GLN A 106 10.10 -29.51 -4.63
N GLU A 107 11.12 -29.75 -3.84
CA GLU A 107 11.78 -31.06 -3.71
C GLU A 107 11.33 -31.84 -2.47
N HIS A 108 10.90 -31.14 -1.42
CA HIS A 108 10.66 -31.73 -0.11
C HIS A 108 9.29 -31.34 0.47
N LYS A 109 8.70 -32.29 1.21
CA LYS A 109 7.49 -32.00 2.00
C LYS A 109 7.88 -31.34 3.32
N ALA A 110 7.27 -30.21 3.65
CA ALA A 110 7.49 -29.49 4.90
C ALA A 110 6.24 -29.57 5.80
N LYS A 111 6.24 -30.52 6.74
CA LYS A 111 5.16 -30.65 7.73
C LYS A 111 5.24 -29.49 8.71
N ALA A 112 4.13 -28.75 8.88
CA ALA A 112 4.05 -27.70 9.88
C ALA A 112 4.22 -28.28 11.29
N THR A 113 4.88 -27.51 12.16
CA THR A 113 4.96 -27.85 13.60
C THR A 113 3.57 -27.74 14.25
N LEU A 114 3.43 -28.23 15.49
CA LEU A 114 2.18 -28.10 16.26
C LEU A 114 1.71 -26.62 16.39
N LYS A 115 2.64 -25.67 16.40
CA LYS A 115 2.36 -24.23 16.42
C LYS A 115 2.12 -23.64 15.03
N GLY A 116 2.06 -24.47 13.98
CA GLY A 116 1.83 -24.00 12.61
C GLY A 116 3.03 -23.30 11.97
N MET A 117 4.23 -23.46 12.51
CA MET A 117 5.49 -22.89 12.02
C MET A 117 6.23 -23.86 11.08
N LEU A 118 7.23 -23.36 10.38
CA LEU A 118 8.13 -24.16 9.55
C LEU A 118 8.92 -25.17 10.41
N PRO A 119 9.17 -26.38 9.88
CA PRO A 119 9.96 -27.38 10.60
C PRO A 119 11.43 -26.97 10.67
N THR A 120 12.12 -27.36 11.75
CA THR A 120 13.53 -27.00 12.01
C THR A 120 14.47 -27.35 10.86
N VAL A 121 14.23 -28.46 10.18
CA VAL A 121 15.06 -28.88 9.02
C VAL A 121 15.02 -27.84 7.91
N LEU A 122 13.82 -27.34 7.59
CA LEU A 122 13.65 -26.26 6.58
C LEU A 122 14.29 -24.94 7.05
N VAL A 123 14.09 -24.58 8.32
CA VAL A 123 14.70 -23.38 8.91
C VAL A 123 16.22 -23.43 8.76
N LYS A 124 16.83 -24.58 9.08
CA LYS A 124 18.28 -24.78 8.95
C LYS A 124 18.77 -24.76 7.50
N PHE A 125 17.99 -25.30 6.58
CA PHE A 125 18.30 -25.24 5.16
C PHE A 125 18.35 -23.79 4.68
N VAL A 126 17.28 -23.02 4.93
CA VAL A 126 17.23 -21.60 4.53
C VAL A 126 18.29 -20.77 5.23
N GLN A 127 18.58 -21.04 6.51
CA GLN A 127 19.65 -20.36 7.24
C GLN A 127 21.02 -20.54 6.54
N ARG A 128 21.39 -21.78 6.21
CA ARG A 128 22.66 -22.09 5.54
C ARG A 128 22.79 -21.36 4.20
N GLU A 129 21.75 -21.40 3.37
CA GLU A 129 21.77 -20.75 2.06
C GLU A 129 21.78 -19.21 2.19
N PHE A 130 21.15 -18.67 3.23
CA PHE A 130 21.16 -17.23 3.52
C PHE A 130 22.56 -16.78 4.00
N GLU A 131 23.19 -17.53 4.91
CA GLU A 131 24.57 -17.28 5.37
C GLU A 131 25.57 -17.38 4.22
N ALA A 132 25.39 -18.32 3.29
CA ALA A 132 26.22 -18.43 2.10
C ALA A 132 26.09 -17.23 1.17
N ALA A 133 24.91 -16.62 1.06
CA ALA A 133 24.65 -15.46 0.20
C ALA A 133 25.08 -14.12 0.81
N PHE A 134 24.90 -13.94 2.12
CA PHE A 134 25.10 -12.65 2.81
C PHE A 134 26.24 -12.65 3.84
N GLY A 135 26.88 -13.78 4.04
CA GLY A 135 27.93 -13.96 5.06
C GLY A 135 27.35 -14.25 6.46
N ASP A 136 28.20 -14.82 7.30
CA ASP A 136 27.82 -15.21 8.68
C ASP A 136 27.40 -14.02 9.53
N GLU A 137 27.91 -12.83 9.24
CA GLU A 137 27.61 -11.61 9.98
C GLU A 137 26.19 -11.09 9.72
N ALA A 138 25.56 -11.47 8.63
CA ALA A 138 24.20 -11.05 8.30
C ALA A 138 23.16 -11.48 9.35
N LEU A 139 23.45 -12.53 10.14
CA LEU A 139 22.61 -13.03 11.23
C LEU A 139 23.19 -12.74 12.62
N ASN A 140 24.36 -12.08 12.72
CA ASN A 140 25.11 -11.85 13.96
C ASN A 140 24.47 -10.85 14.94
N TYR A 141 23.40 -10.14 14.54
CA TYR A 141 22.63 -9.33 15.48
C TYR A 141 21.92 -10.18 16.56
N ARG A 142 22.00 -11.51 16.46
CA ARG A 142 21.45 -12.44 17.45
C ARG A 142 22.54 -13.32 18.04
N HIS A 143 22.88 -13.05 19.28
CA HIS A 143 23.78 -13.93 20.06
C HIS A 143 23.21 -15.32 20.30
N ASN A 144 21.99 -15.62 19.84
CA ASN A 144 21.29 -16.87 20.09
C ASN A 144 21.31 -17.78 18.86
N LYS A 145 21.53 -19.07 19.09
CA LYS A 145 21.47 -20.11 18.06
C LYS A 145 20.08 -20.18 17.43
N ILE A 146 20.00 -20.13 16.11
CA ILE A 146 18.75 -20.31 15.36
C ILE A 146 18.35 -21.81 15.45
N ASN A 147 17.28 -22.12 16.16
CA ASN A 147 16.75 -23.48 16.29
C ASN A 147 15.32 -23.63 15.76
N LYS A 148 14.58 -22.54 15.65
CA LYS A 148 13.18 -22.49 15.19
C LYS A 148 12.97 -21.27 14.31
N GLU A 149 11.86 -21.24 13.56
CA GLU A 149 11.50 -20.15 12.63
C GLU A 149 11.57 -18.76 13.26
N GLN A 150 11.07 -18.60 14.49
CA GLN A 150 11.04 -17.31 15.18
C GLN A 150 12.44 -16.76 15.56
N ASP A 151 13.44 -17.63 15.61
CA ASP A 151 14.83 -17.22 15.87
C ASP A 151 15.49 -16.62 14.62
N PHE A 152 14.89 -16.84 13.44
CA PHE A 152 15.31 -16.30 12.15
C PHE A 152 14.25 -15.30 11.64
N ARG A 153 14.43 -14.02 11.95
CA ARG A 153 13.46 -12.96 11.72
C ARG A 153 13.07 -12.84 10.25
N GLU A 154 14.05 -12.82 9.34
CA GLU A 154 13.84 -12.67 7.90
C GLU A 154 12.97 -13.81 7.35
N LEU A 155 13.21 -15.04 7.81
CA LEU A 155 12.42 -16.18 7.44
C LEU A 155 11.01 -16.12 8.06
N HIS A 156 10.90 -15.72 9.31
CA HIS A 156 9.61 -15.65 10.01
C HIS A 156 8.69 -14.60 9.41
N ILE A 157 9.18 -13.37 9.22
CA ILE A 157 8.43 -12.29 8.57
C ILE A 157 8.17 -12.63 7.11
N GLY A 158 9.21 -13.11 6.40
CA GLY A 158 9.11 -13.53 5.01
C GLY A 158 8.00 -14.56 4.80
N ARG A 159 7.94 -15.62 5.62
CA ARG A 159 6.89 -16.62 5.53
C ARG A 159 5.49 -16.02 5.65
N ILE A 160 5.28 -15.08 6.56
CA ILE A 160 3.98 -14.40 6.70
C ILE A 160 3.64 -13.64 5.43
N ILE A 161 4.58 -12.87 4.89
CA ILE A 161 4.40 -12.14 3.63
C ILE A 161 4.12 -13.10 2.47
N PHE A 162 4.82 -14.24 2.40
CA PHE A 162 4.62 -15.23 1.33
C PHE A 162 3.24 -15.90 1.42
N GLU A 163 2.71 -16.14 2.63
CA GLU A 163 1.34 -16.60 2.81
C GLU A 163 0.32 -15.52 2.39
N LEU A 164 0.51 -14.26 2.81
CA LEU A 164 -0.35 -13.11 2.44
C LEU A 164 -0.33 -12.85 0.93
N ALA A 165 0.84 -12.93 0.30
CA ALA A 165 1.01 -12.81 -1.15
C ALA A 165 0.38 -13.99 -1.93
N GLY A 166 -0.04 -15.05 -1.23
CA GLY A 166 -0.59 -16.25 -1.83
C GLY A 166 0.43 -17.10 -2.60
N LEU A 167 1.71 -17.01 -2.24
CA LEU A 167 2.80 -17.80 -2.84
C LEU A 167 2.94 -19.17 -2.19
N ILE A 168 2.76 -19.25 -0.89
CA ILE A 168 2.72 -20.50 -0.13
C ILE A 168 1.42 -20.60 0.65
N ARG A 169 1.06 -21.81 1.02
CA ARG A 169 -0.11 -22.08 1.88
C ARG A 169 0.09 -23.35 2.70
N LYS A 170 -0.69 -23.48 3.76
CA LYS A 170 -0.81 -24.76 4.47
C LYS A 170 -1.91 -25.61 3.85
N TYR A 171 -1.57 -26.84 3.48
CA TYR A 171 -2.52 -27.81 2.98
C TYR A 171 -2.29 -29.17 3.65
N LYS A 172 -3.32 -29.72 4.30
CA LYS A 172 -3.25 -30.98 5.06
C LYS A 172 -2.05 -31.06 6.02
N GLY A 173 -1.81 -29.93 6.75
CA GLY A 173 -0.72 -29.84 7.73
C GLY A 173 0.67 -29.67 7.14
N HIS A 174 0.81 -29.42 5.84
CA HIS A 174 2.10 -29.18 5.17
C HIS A 174 2.13 -27.80 4.53
N PHE A 175 3.28 -27.17 4.51
CA PHE A 175 3.53 -26.02 3.66
C PHE A 175 3.72 -26.48 2.21
N VAL A 176 3.05 -25.81 1.29
CA VAL A 176 3.10 -26.12 -0.14
C VAL A 176 3.13 -24.84 -0.95
N LEU A 177 3.78 -24.88 -2.10
CA LEU A 177 3.72 -23.81 -3.10
C LEU A 177 2.32 -23.76 -3.73
N THR A 178 1.88 -22.56 -4.06
CA THR A 178 0.66 -22.36 -4.82
C THR A 178 0.94 -22.45 -6.33
N LYS A 179 -0.11 -22.62 -7.13
CA LYS A 179 0.00 -22.51 -8.59
C LYS A 179 0.50 -21.14 -9.04
N LYS A 180 0.19 -20.09 -8.27
CA LYS A 180 0.67 -18.72 -8.49
C LYS A 180 2.19 -18.65 -8.38
N ALA A 181 2.76 -19.18 -7.29
CA ALA A 181 4.22 -19.20 -7.07
C ALA A 181 5.01 -19.92 -8.18
N LEU A 182 4.39 -20.92 -8.83
CA LEU A 182 5.03 -21.68 -9.90
C LEU A 182 4.96 -21.01 -11.28
N LYS A 183 4.07 -20.01 -11.44
CA LYS A 183 3.85 -19.32 -12.72
C LYS A 183 4.53 -17.97 -12.81
N LEU A 184 4.73 -17.30 -11.68
CA LEU A 184 5.32 -15.96 -11.64
C LEU A 184 6.81 -16.00 -11.97
N THR A 185 7.26 -15.03 -12.76
CA THR A 185 8.67 -14.70 -12.95
C THR A 185 9.26 -14.12 -11.66
N ASP A 186 10.57 -14.01 -11.60
CA ASP A 186 11.25 -13.44 -10.43
C ASP A 186 10.90 -11.95 -10.23
N ASP A 187 10.82 -11.17 -11.31
CA ASP A 187 10.37 -9.76 -11.28
C ASP A 187 8.94 -9.61 -10.74
N GLU A 188 8.01 -10.41 -11.27
CA GLU A 188 6.62 -10.41 -10.83
C GLU A 188 6.51 -10.83 -9.37
N THR A 189 7.30 -11.81 -8.96
CA THR A 189 7.36 -12.27 -7.56
C THR A 189 7.88 -11.17 -6.66
N TYR A 190 8.97 -10.48 -7.04
CA TYR A 190 9.53 -9.39 -6.25
C TYR A 190 8.54 -8.23 -6.10
N LYS A 191 7.92 -7.79 -7.20
CA LYS A 191 6.88 -6.76 -7.17
C LYS A 191 5.72 -7.14 -6.26
N LEU A 192 5.26 -8.39 -6.34
CA LEU A 192 4.20 -8.90 -5.47
C LEU A 192 4.61 -8.91 -3.99
N LEU A 193 5.83 -9.35 -3.68
CA LEU A 193 6.34 -9.35 -2.29
C LEU A 193 6.45 -7.94 -1.74
N PHE A 194 6.99 -7.01 -2.53
CA PHE A 194 7.13 -5.63 -2.13
C PHE A 194 5.76 -4.97 -1.89
N THR A 195 4.82 -5.12 -2.83
CA THR A 195 3.46 -4.55 -2.67
C THR A 195 2.71 -5.16 -1.48
N THR A 196 2.89 -6.47 -1.22
CA THR A 196 2.31 -7.13 -0.04
C THR A 196 2.92 -6.67 1.27
N TYR A 197 4.20 -6.26 1.26
CA TYR A 197 4.90 -5.77 2.45
C TYR A 197 4.51 -4.34 2.82
N VAL A 198 4.22 -3.49 1.82
CA VAL A 198 3.95 -2.05 2.01
C VAL A 198 2.46 -1.78 2.29
N ASN A 199 1.54 -2.63 1.81
CA ASN A 199 0.09 -2.55 2.06
C ASN A 199 -0.30 -3.32 3.33
#